data_c1d9058f7a2a1b1038249dc68f79aa05
#
_entry.id   c1d9058f7a2a1b1038249dc68f79aa05
#
_cell.length_a   1.000
_cell.length_b   1.000
_cell.length_c   1.000
_cell.angle_alpha   90.00
_cell.angle_beta   90.00
_cell.angle_gamma   90.00
#
_symmetry.space_group_name_H-M   'P 1'
#
loop_
_entity.id
_entity.type
_entity.pdbx_description
1 polymer ?
#
loop_
_entity_poly.entity_id
_entity_poly.type
_entity_poly.pdbx_seq_one_letter_code
_entity_poly.pdbx_strand_id
1 'polypeptide(L)'
;MKNQLEKKLLIVDDSPIIIERLLDSLKDHETVKTITTAPDYRSALQLLQDDTPHFVLLDIHLPDKSGIDLLKLIVKEYPLVKVIMFSNLLDEKYIKVCRKIGAKYFIDKSRDFEQIPGMLNNMT
;
A
#
# COMPACT_ATOMS: atom_id res chain seq x y z
N MET A 1 -11.51 -9.35 -21.50
CA MET A 1 -12.38 -9.51 -20.37
C MET A 1 -11.61 -9.71 -19.10
N LYS A 2 -10.83 -10.79 -19.06
CA LYS A 2 -10.03 -11.07 -17.85
C LYS A 2 -9.06 -9.96 -17.51
N ASN A 3 -8.51 -9.30 -18.53
CA ASN A 3 -7.55 -8.22 -18.33
C ASN A 3 -8.12 -7.04 -17.55
N GLN A 4 -9.43 -6.88 -17.60
CA GLN A 4 -10.10 -5.82 -16.86
C GLN A 4 -9.97 -6.00 -15.36
N LEU A 5 -9.72 -7.24 -14.91
CA LEU A 5 -9.58 -7.55 -13.50
C LEU A 5 -8.16 -7.45 -13.00
N GLU A 6 -7.21 -7.29 -13.91
CA GLU A 6 -5.81 -7.18 -13.52
C GLU A 6 -5.53 -5.84 -12.85
N LYS A 7 -4.91 -5.89 -11.68
CA LYS A 7 -4.64 -4.71 -10.87
C LYS A 7 -3.15 -4.55 -10.60
N LYS A 8 -2.76 -3.31 -10.39
CA LYS A 8 -1.39 -2.93 -10.07
C LYS A 8 -1.30 -2.52 -8.62
N LEU A 9 -0.29 -3.01 -7.94
CA LEU A 9 -0.02 -2.71 -6.53
C LEU A 9 1.34 -2.04 -6.40
N LEU A 10 1.39 -0.96 -5.65
CA LEU A 10 2.64 -0.33 -5.22
C LEU A 10 2.85 -0.62 -3.74
N ILE A 11 4.01 -1.16 -3.40
CA ILE A 11 4.40 -1.40 -2.01
C ILE A 11 5.43 -0.35 -1.61
N VAL A 12 5.12 0.43 -0.59
CA VAL A 12 6.01 1.48 -0.08
C VAL A 12 6.48 1.08 1.31
N ASP A 13 7.70 0.59 1.40
CA ASP A 13 8.28 0.05 2.63
C ASP A 13 9.79 -0.05 2.45
N ASP A 14 10.56 0.33 3.46
CA ASP A 14 12.01 0.30 3.39
C ASP A 14 12.64 -1.02 3.85
N SER A 15 11.84 -2.01 4.21
CA SER A 15 12.34 -3.31 4.68
C SER A 15 12.39 -4.32 3.53
N PRO A 16 13.59 -4.72 3.08
CA PRO A 16 13.72 -5.74 2.03
C PRO A 16 13.04 -7.06 2.40
N ILE A 17 13.10 -7.44 3.67
CA ILE A 17 12.50 -8.70 4.14
C ILE A 17 10.99 -8.68 3.99
N ILE A 18 10.36 -7.56 4.37
CA ILE A 18 8.91 -7.41 4.25
C ILE A 18 8.49 -7.43 2.79
N ILE A 19 9.22 -6.71 1.94
CA ILE A 19 8.93 -6.68 0.51
C ILE A 19 9.02 -8.08 -0.08
N GLU A 20 10.06 -8.82 0.26
CA GLU A 20 10.25 -10.18 -0.23
C GLU A 20 9.10 -11.10 0.18
N ARG A 21 8.68 -11.00 1.44
CA ARG A 21 7.54 -11.78 1.93
C ARG A 21 6.25 -11.43 1.21
N LEU A 22 6.02 -10.15 0.95
CA LEU A 22 4.84 -9.70 0.23
C LEU A 22 4.84 -10.22 -1.20
N LEU A 23 5.96 -10.11 -1.89
CA LEU A 23 6.07 -10.61 -3.25
C LEU A 23 5.80 -12.10 -3.31
N ASP A 24 6.33 -12.85 -2.35
CA ASP A 24 6.09 -14.29 -2.29
C ASP A 24 4.62 -14.62 -2.04
N SER A 25 3.99 -13.91 -1.12
CA SER A 25 2.60 -14.19 -0.77
C SER A 25 1.62 -13.79 -1.86
N LEU A 26 2.02 -12.92 -2.78
CA LEU A 26 1.16 -12.40 -3.84
C LEU A 26 1.50 -12.92 -5.24
N LYS A 27 2.50 -13.78 -5.37
CA LYS A 27 2.97 -14.23 -6.69
C LYS A 27 1.89 -14.93 -7.52
N ASP A 28 0.95 -15.59 -6.87
CA ASP A 28 -0.13 -16.30 -7.56
C ASP A 28 -1.49 -15.63 -7.34
N HIS A 29 -1.49 -14.36 -6.99
CA HIS A 29 -2.73 -13.64 -6.73
C HIS A 29 -3.59 -13.56 -7.99
N GLU A 30 -4.90 -13.71 -7.84
CA GLU A 30 -5.83 -13.75 -8.96
C GLU A 30 -5.94 -12.43 -9.72
N THR A 31 -5.89 -11.31 -9.01
CA THR A 31 -6.14 -10.00 -9.61
C THR A 31 -4.92 -9.09 -9.62
N VAL A 32 -4.09 -9.12 -8.58
CA VAL A 32 -2.87 -8.29 -8.53
C VAL A 32 -1.80 -8.97 -9.35
N LYS A 33 -1.54 -8.45 -10.55
CA LYS A 33 -0.60 -9.05 -11.50
C LYS A 33 0.69 -8.26 -11.68
N THR A 34 0.67 -6.98 -11.37
CA THR A 34 1.85 -6.12 -11.45
C THR A 34 2.13 -5.54 -10.08
N ILE A 35 3.34 -5.72 -9.58
CA ILE A 35 3.74 -5.18 -8.28
C ILE A 35 5.02 -4.36 -8.47
N THR A 36 4.99 -3.12 -8.02
CA THR A 36 6.17 -2.27 -7.97
C THR A 36 6.46 -1.94 -6.51
N THR A 37 7.70 -1.63 -6.21
CA THR A 37 8.12 -1.37 -4.83
C THR A 37 8.91 -0.07 -4.75
N ALA A 38 8.77 0.62 -3.64
CA ALA A 38 9.51 1.84 -3.36
C ALA A 38 9.95 1.85 -1.90
N PRO A 39 11.23 2.10 -1.62
CA PRO A 39 11.72 2.09 -0.24
C PRO A 39 11.48 3.40 0.51
N ASP A 40 11.06 4.45 -0.16
CA ASP A 40 10.91 5.77 0.45
C ASP A 40 9.83 6.59 -0.24
N TYR A 41 9.57 7.76 0.32
CA TYR A 41 8.57 8.70 -0.19
C TYR A 41 8.89 9.13 -1.62
N ARG A 42 10.13 9.53 -1.85
CA ARG A 42 10.56 10.06 -3.14
C ARG A 42 10.37 9.05 -4.28
N SER A 43 10.83 7.83 -4.07
CA SER A 43 10.68 6.77 -5.06
C SER A 43 9.21 6.45 -5.31
N ALA A 44 8.40 6.43 -4.25
CA ALA A 44 6.98 6.17 -4.37
C ALA A 44 6.30 7.26 -5.19
N LEU A 45 6.64 8.51 -4.95
CA LEU A 45 6.07 9.62 -5.70
C LEU A 45 6.37 9.48 -7.20
N GLN A 46 7.58 9.11 -7.53
CA GLN A 46 7.98 8.91 -8.93
C GLN A 46 7.14 7.81 -9.59
N LEU A 47 6.95 6.69 -8.88
CA LEU A 47 6.17 5.58 -9.43
C LEU A 47 4.69 5.94 -9.57
N LEU A 48 4.15 6.72 -8.64
CA LEU A 48 2.77 7.20 -8.73
C LEU A 48 2.57 8.05 -9.99
N GLN A 49 3.56 8.87 -10.32
CA GLN A 49 3.50 9.73 -11.49
C GLN A 49 3.67 8.96 -12.79
N ASP A 50 4.57 8.00 -12.80
CA ASP A 50 4.91 7.26 -14.01
C ASP A 50 3.85 6.23 -14.40
N ASP A 51 3.28 5.54 -13.43
CA ASP A 51 2.31 4.47 -13.68
C ASP A 51 1.43 4.28 -12.45
N THR A 52 0.38 5.08 -12.37
CA THR A 52 -0.49 5.12 -11.21
C THR A 52 -1.09 3.74 -10.90
N PRO A 53 -0.87 3.20 -9.71
CA PRO A 53 -1.39 1.89 -9.34
C PRO A 53 -2.86 1.95 -8.93
N HIS A 54 -3.48 0.78 -8.76
CA HIS A 54 -4.82 0.68 -8.21
C HIS A 54 -4.79 0.64 -6.69
N PHE A 55 -3.75 0.01 -6.13
CA PHE A 55 -3.59 -0.16 -4.69
C PHE A 55 -2.21 0.26 -4.24
N VAL A 56 -2.12 0.80 -3.03
CA VAL A 56 -0.84 1.10 -2.37
C VAL A 56 -0.85 0.49 -0.98
N LEU A 57 0.15 -0.35 -0.69
CA LEU A 57 0.47 -0.77 0.68
C LEU A 57 1.49 0.23 1.18
N LEU A 58 1.15 0.97 2.22
CA LEU A 58 1.92 2.14 2.64
C LEU A 58 2.34 2.06 4.10
N ASP A 59 3.64 2.01 4.32
CA ASP A 59 4.21 2.10 5.66
C ASP A 59 4.18 3.55 6.14
N ILE A 60 3.92 3.73 7.43
CA ILE A 60 3.94 5.06 8.05
C ILE A 60 5.37 5.57 8.20
N HIS A 61 6.28 4.70 8.58
CA HIS A 61 7.67 5.09 8.89
C HIS A 61 8.60 4.88 7.71
N LEU A 62 8.74 5.91 6.89
CA LEU A 62 9.67 5.91 5.77
C LEU A 62 10.92 6.71 6.12
N PRO A 63 12.06 6.43 5.48
CA PRO A 63 13.32 7.09 5.89
C PRO A 63 13.41 8.57 5.58
N ASP A 64 12.74 9.05 4.55
CA ASP A 64 12.84 10.45 4.11
C ASP A 64 11.66 11.32 4.56
N LYS A 65 10.44 10.79 4.51
CA LYS A 65 9.22 11.49 4.93
C LYS A 65 8.24 10.50 5.50
N SER A 66 7.28 10.99 6.27
CA SER A 66 6.25 10.13 6.82
C SER A 66 5.34 9.56 5.73
N GLY A 67 4.95 8.30 5.90
CA GLY A 67 3.93 7.70 5.04
C GLY A 67 2.60 8.43 5.13
N ILE A 68 2.35 9.12 6.25
CA ILE A 68 1.14 9.93 6.39
C ILE A 68 1.16 11.10 5.40
N ASP A 69 2.34 11.68 5.16
CA ASP A 69 2.46 12.73 4.14
C ASP A 69 2.16 12.20 2.75
N LEU A 70 2.60 10.98 2.47
CA LEU A 70 2.31 10.36 1.19
C LEU A 70 0.82 10.02 1.06
N LEU A 71 0.19 9.58 2.14
CA LEU A 71 -1.26 9.34 2.15
C LEU A 71 -2.01 10.63 1.80
N LYS A 72 -1.62 11.76 2.40
CA LYS A 72 -2.25 13.04 2.09
C LYS A 72 -2.15 13.38 0.61
N LEU A 73 -0.99 13.17 0.05
CA LEU A 73 -0.75 13.44 -1.37
C LEU A 73 -1.61 12.53 -2.24
N ILE A 74 -1.67 11.24 -1.94
CA ILE A 74 -2.43 10.28 -2.73
C ILE A 74 -3.92 10.63 -2.70
N VAL A 75 -4.46 10.91 -1.53
CA VAL A 75 -5.87 11.25 -1.39
C VAL A 75 -6.22 12.49 -2.20
N LYS A 76 -5.32 13.46 -2.23
CA LYS A 76 -5.55 14.72 -2.96
C LYS A 76 -5.35 14.57 -4.47
N GLU A 77 -4.25 13.93 -4.88
CA GLU A 77 -3.85 13.90 -6.29
C GLU A 77 -4.28 12.64 -7.05
N TYR A 78 -4.52 11.55 -6.34
CA TYR A 78 -4.86 10.25 -6.92
C TYR A 78 -6.03 9.63 -6.18
N PRO A 79 -7.21 10.30 -6.19
CA PRO A 79 -8.34 9.89 -5.33
C PRO A 79 -8.92 8.51 -5.62
N LEU A 80 -8.64 7.94 -6.78
CA LEU A 80 -9.13 6.60 -7.11
C LEU A 80 -8.22 5.49 -6.60
N VAL A 81 -7.01 5.84 -6.18
CA VAL A 81 -6.08 4.84 -5.63
C VAL A 81 -6.54 4.47 -4.22
N LYS A 82 -6.59 3.16 -3.97
CA LYS A 82 -6.96 2.65 -2.65
C LYS A 82 -5.70 2.39 -1.84
N VAL A 83 -5.61 3.00 -0.67
CA VAL A 83 -4.44 2.89 0.19
C VAL A 83 -4.74 1.99 1.38
N ILE A 84 -3.86 1.02 1.61
CA ILE A 84 -3.87 0.19 2.82
C ILE A 84 -2.69 0.66 3.67
N MET A 85 -2.98 1.21 4.84
CA MET A 85 -1.93 1.56 5.79
C MET A 85 -1.37 0.27 6.38
N PHE A 86 -0.07 0.10 6.29
CA PHE A 86 0.61 -1.15 6.58
C PHE A 86 1.82 -0.87 7.46
N SER A 87 1.67 -1.08 8.76
CA SER A 87 2.72 -0.69 9.69
C SER A 87 2.73 -1.58 10.92
N ASN A 88 3.90 -1.66 11.57
CA ASN A 88 4.00 -2.29 12.87
C ASN A 88 3.36 -1.39 13.92
N LEU A 89 2.77 -2.00 14.93
CA LEU A 89 2.22 -1.28 16.07
C LEU A 89 1.30 -0.13 15.65
N LEU A 90 0.30 -0.47 14.83
CA LEU A 90 -0.74 0.49 14.49
C LEU A 90 -1.53 0.82 15.75
N ASP A 91 -1.27 1.98 16.35
CA ASP A 91 -2.06 2.41 17.51
C ASP A 91 -3.22 3.28 17.04
N GLU A 92 -4.17 3.47 17.95
CA GLU A 92 -5.37 4.24 17.65
C GLU A 92 -5.09 5.66 17.20
N LYS A 93 -4.01 6.25 17.68
CA LYS A 93 -3.65 7.61 17.35
C LYS A 93 -3.34 7.74 15.85
N TYR A 94 -2.54 6.84 15.32
CA TYR A 94 -2.22 6.84 13.89
C TYR A 94 -3.43 6.47 13.04
N ILE A 95 -4.20 5.50 13.49
CA ILE A 95 -5.41 5.10 12.78
C ILE A 95 -6.38 6.28 12.65
N LYS A 96 -6.59 7.01 13.75
CA LYS A 96 -7.46 8.19 13.74
C LYS A 96 -7.00 9.24 12.75
N VAL A 97 -5.70 9.57 12.77
CA VAL A 97 -5.14 10.57 11.86
C VAL A 97 -5.33 10.13 10.42
N CYS A 98 -4.99 8.87 10.12
CA CYS A 98 -5.09 8.36 8.75
C CYS A 98 -6.54 8.31 8.28
N ARG A 99 -7.47 7.94 9.13
CA ARG A 99 -8.90 7.93 8.77
C ARG A 99 -9.42 9.33 8.45
N LYS A 100 -8.99 10.32 9.22
CA LYS A 100 -9.36 11.70 8.96
C LYS A 100 -8.90 12.17 7.59
N ILE A 101 -7.73 11.70 7.17
CA ILE A 101 -7.17 12.04 5.88
C ILE A 101 -7.93 11.34 4.75
N GLY A 102 -8.43 10.13 5.01
CA GLY A 102 -9.20 9.38 4.02
C GLY A 102 -8.85 7.92 3.89
N ALA A 103 -7.92 7.41 4.71
CA ALA A 103 -7.58 5.98 4.66
C ALA A 103 -8.71 5.15 5.26
N LYS A 104 -9.00 4.02 4.65
CA LYS A 104 -10.08 3.13 5.08
C LYS A 104 -9.58 1.75 5.49
N TYR A 105 -8.36 1.39 5.10
CA TYR A 105 -7.83 0.04 5.27
C TYR A 105 -6.54 0.06 6.06
N PHE A 106 -6.43 -0.84 7.02
CA PHE A 106 -5.30 -0.90 7.95
C PHE A 106 -4.89 -2.34 8.18
N ILE A 107 -3.60 -2.63 8.08
CA ILE A 107 -3.02 -3.94 8.35
C ILE A 107 -1.82 -3.77 9.27
N ASP A 108 -1.81 -4.54 10.36
CA ASP A 108 -0.67 -4.62 11.25
C ASP A 108 0.34 -5.62 10.68
N LYS A 109 1.56 -5.16 10.38
CA LYS A 109 2.61 -6.00 9.79
C LYS A 109 2.91 -7.25 10.59
N SER A 110 2.87 -7.15 11.90
CA SER A 110 3.27 -8.26 12.77
C SER A 110 2.16 -9.26 13.02
N ARG A 111 0.88 -8.83 12.91
CA ARG A 111 -0.26 -9.68 13.24
C ARG A 111 -1.10 -10.10 12.06
N ASP A 112 -1.31 -9.19 11.12
CA ASP A 112 -2.36 -9.34 10.12
C ASP A 112 -1.82 -9.52 8.70
N PHE A 113 -0.54 -9.83 8.59
CA PHE A 113 0.13 -9.98 7.29
C PHE A 113 -0.61 -10.93 6.35
N GLU A 114 -1.10 -12.03 6.89
CA GLU A 114 -1.75 -13.07 6.09
C GLU A 114 -3.10 -12.63 5.52
N GLN A 115 -3.64 -11.54 6.01
CA GLN A 115 -4.93 -11.03 5.51
C GLN A 115 -4.79 -10.24 4.21
N ILE A 116 -3.58 -9.88 3.83
CA ILE A 116 -3.38 -8.99 2.67
C ILE A 116 -3.93 -9.56 1.36
N PRO A 117 -3.63 -10.81 0.98
CA PRO A 117 -4.16 -11.32 -0.30
C PRO A 117 -5.69 -11.28 -0.36
N GLY A 118 -6.36 -11.70 0.70
CA GLY A 118 -7.81 -11.68 0.77
C GLY A 118 -8.38 -10.28 0.75
N MET A 119 -7.72 -9.36 1.44
CA MET A 119 -8.15 -7.96 1.46
C MET A 119 -8.07 -7.35 0.06
N LEU A 120 -7.00 -7.61 -0.67
CA LEU A 120 -6.86 -7.11 -2.04
C LEU A 120 -7.95 -7.67 -2.95
N ASN A 121 -8.31 -8.93 -2.80
CA ASN A 121 -9.42 -9.52 -3.54
C ASN A 121 -10.73 -8.80 -3.23
N ASN A 122 -10.98 -8.51 -1.97
CA ASN A 122 -12.23 -7.89 -1.55
C ASN A 122 -12.33 -6.43 -1.98
N MET A 123 -11.21 -5.77 -2.22
CA MET A 123 -11.18 -4.38 -2.63
C MET A 123 -11.37 -4.20 -4.14
N THR A 124 -11.25 -5.25 -4.89
CA THR A 124 -11.47 -5.19 -6.33
C THR A 124 -12.95 -5.34 -6.65
#